data_3fdf13a876c3e628f6a97183d829ef3f
#
_entry.id   3fdf13a876c3e628f6a97183d829ef3f
#
_cell.length_a   1.000
_cell.length_b   1.000
_cell.length_c   1.000
_cell.angle_alpha   90.00
_cell.angle_beta   90.00
_cell.angle_gamma   90.00
#
_symmetry.space_group_name_H-M   'P 1'
#
loop_
_entity.id
_entity.type
_entity.pdbx_description
1 polymer ?
#
loop_
_entity_poly.entity_id
_entity_poly.type
_entity_poly.pdbx_seq_one_letter_code
_entity_poly.pdbx_strand_id
1 'polypeptide(L)'
;MTTVIDGKNVAASVIQTVKSATAALEKSSGVTTGLAVVIVGDDPASHAYVSSKSRMAKECGFKSVQHTLPAETRQEELAALVATLNADPSIHGILVQLPLPKPLDSEPIIQSILPEKDVDGLSVVNAGKLATGDLKTGLVSCTPAGAMVFVRRTHGEDLSGLNAVVIGRSNLFGKPMAQLLLNANATVTIAHSRTKNLAEVCRNADILVAAVGRPEMVKADWVKPGATVIDVGINRVPAPERGEGKTRLVGDVAFAEVSEVASTITPVPGGVGPMTIAMLMANTVIAAHRTAGQTPPQF
;
A
#
# COMPACT_ATOMS: atom_id res chain seq x y z
N MET A 1 -21.86 -4.52 18.23
CA MET A 1 -21.96 -3.94 16.86
C MET A 1 -20.57 -3.83 16.29
N THR A 2 -20.39 -4.28 15.09
CA THR A 2 -19.09 -4.22 14.38
C THR A 2 -18.79 -2.82 13.87
N THR A 3 -17.58 -2.35 14.07
CA THR A 3 -17.11 -1.08 13.51
C THR A 3 -16.61 -1.32 12.08
N VAL A 4 -17.24 -0.65 11.11
CA VAL A 4 -16.77 -0.66 9.72
C VAL A 4 -15.80 0.50 9.52
N ILE A 5 -14.58 0.20 9.12
CA ILE A 5 -13.54 1.22 8.91
C ILE A 5 -13.82 1.99 7.62
N ASP A 6 -14.04 3.30 7.72
CA ASP A 6 -14.11 4.19 6.57
C ASP A 6 -12.69 4.54 6.08
N GLY A 7 -12.16 3.73 5.17
CA GLY A 7 -10.83 3.93 4.62
C GLY A 7 -10.67 5.23 3.82
N LYS A 8 -11.75 5.75 3.26
CA LYS A 8 -11.71 7.05 2.56
C LYS A 8 -11.48 8.19 3.55
N ASN A 9 -12.17 8.17 4.68
CA ASN A 9 -12.01 9.19 5.71
C ASN A 9 -10.61 9.11 6.35
N VAL A 10 -10.11 7.91 6.61
CA VAL A 10 -8.74 7.72 7.12
C VAL A 10 -7.70 8.20 6.11
N ALA A 11 -7.84 7.87 4.83
CA ALA A 11 -6.96 8.35 3.78
C ALA A 11 -6.98 9.90 3.67
N ALA A 12 -8.16 10.51 3.78
CA ALA A 12 -8.29 11.97 3.77
C ALA A 12 -7.53 12.63 4.93
N SER A 13 -7.54 12.03 6.14
CA SER A 13 -6.75 12.54 7.26
C SER A 13 -5.24 12.45 7.01
N VAL A 14 -4.76 11.35 6.43
CA VAL A 14 -3.35 11.20 6.02
C VAL A 14 -2.97 12.26 4.98
N ILE A 15 -3.80 12.46 3.96
CA ILE A 15 -3.57 13.48 2.93
C ILE A 15 -3.53 14.89 3.53
N GLN A 16 -4.36 15.18 4.52
CA GLN A 16 -4.30 16.49 5.20
C GLN A 16 -2.96 16.69 5.92
N THR A 17 -2.44 15.66 6.59
CA THR A 17 -1.10 15.68 7.20
C THR A 17 -0.02 15.89 6.14
N VAL A 18 -0.11 15.20 5.01
CA VAL A 18 0.82 15.37 3.87
C VAL A 18 0.82 16.82 3.37
N LYS A 19 -0.36 17.40 3.13
CA LYS A 19 -0.49 18.81 2.66
C LYS A 19 0.18 19.78 3.63
N SER A 20 -0.08 19.63 4.91
CA SER A 20 0.50 20.48 5.96
C SER A 20 2.02 20.34 6.01
N ALA A 21 2.54 19.11 5.92
CA ALA A 21 3.97 18.84 5.94
C ALA A 21 4.67 19.37 4.68
N THR A 22 4.05 19.24 3.50
CA THR A 22 4.56 19.79 2.24
C THR A 22 4.72 21.31 2.32
N ALA A 23 3.67 22.00 2.77
CA ALA A 23 3.70 23.45 2.92
C ALA A 23 4.75 23.91 3.96
N ALA A 24 4.89 23.18 5.06
CA ALA A 24 5.89 23.46 6.08
C ALA A 24 7.32 23.29 5.54
N LEU A 25 7.58 22.22 4.78
CA LEU A 25 8.87 21.95 4.15
C LEU A 25 9.24 23.07 3.16
N GLU A 26 8.34 23.43 2.27
CA GLU A 26 8.57 24.50 1.30
C GLU A 26 8.88 25.84 2.00
N LYS A 27 8.12 26.17 3.03
CA LYS A 27 8.33 27.40 3.82
C LYS A 27 9.67 27.42 4.55
N SER A 28 10.11 26.29 5.11
CA SER A 28 11.32 26.23 5.95
C SER A 28 12.61 26.04 5.18
N SER A 29 12.57 25.36 4.01
CA SER A 29 13.77 25.00 3.25
C SER A 29 13.75 25.45 1.79
N GLY A 30 12.61 25.92 1.28
CA GLY A 30 12.44 26.21 -0.15
C GLY A 30 12.33 24.95 -1.03
N VAL A 31 12.27 23.76 -0.42
CA VAL A 31 12.21 22.49 -1.16
C VAL A 31 10.77 22.19 -1.53
N THR A 32 10.48 22.11 -2.83
CA THR A 32 9.21 21.63 -3.36
C THR A 32 9.27 20.12 -3.53
N THR A 33 8.39 19.38 -2.84
CA THR A 33 8.33 17.90 -2.93
C THR A 33 8.04 17.47 -4.36
N GLY A 34 8.87 16.57 -4.94
CA GLY A 34 8.75 16.11 -6.32
C GLY A 34 8.45 14.60 -6.41
N LEU A 35 7.45 14.25 -7.22
CA LEU A 35 7.08 12.86 -7.53
C LEU A 35 7.10 12.64 -9.04
N ALA A 36 7.90 11.65 -9.48
CA ALA A 36 7.88 11.16 -10.85
C ALA A 36 7.08 9.85 -10.94
N VAL A 37 6.13 9.80 -11.85
CA VAL A 37 5.34 8.59 -12.14
C VAL A 37 5.62 8.16 -13.57
N VAL A 38 6.09 6.94 -13.74
CA VAL A 38 6.39 6.34 -15.04
C VAL A 38 5.34 5.28 -15.37
N ILE A 39 4.74 5.38 -16.54
CA ILE A 39 3.83 4.38 -17.10
C ILE A 39 4.33 3.95 -18.47
N VAL A 40 4.25 2.66 -18.76
CA VAL A 40 4.61 2.07 -20.06
C VAL A 40 3.40 1.37 -20.63
N GLY A 41 3.08 1.67 -21.90
CA GLY A 41 1.94 1.11 -22.62
C GLY A 41 0.61 1.79 -22.30
N ASP A 42 -0.47 1.24 -22.87
CA ASP A 42 -1.78 1.89 -22.93
C ASP A 42 -2.86 1.14 -22.12
N ASP A 43 -2.49 0.36 -21.09
CA ASP A 43 -3.46 -0.32 -20.25
C ASP A 43 -4.39 0.69 -19.53
N PRO A 44 -5.72 0.65 -19.81
CA PRO A 44 -6.65 1.66 -19.28
C PRO A 44 -6.72 1.67 -17.74
N ALA A 45 -6.52 0.52 -17.09
CA ALA A 45 -6.54 0.44 -15.63
C ALA A 45 -5.32 1.15 -15.04
N SER A 46 -4.13 0.93 -15.61
CA SER A 46 -2.89 1.60 -15.23
C SER A 46 -2.99 3.12 -15.43
N HIS A 47 -3.55 3.58 -16.55
CA HIS A 47 -3.77 5.01 -16.81
C HIS A 47 -4.73 5.66 -15.79
N ALA A 48 -5.82 4.98 -15.41
CA ALA A 48 -6.74 5.48 -14.39
C ALA A 48 -6.05 5.62 -13.01
N TYR A 49 -5.21 4.64 -12.63
CA TYR A 49 -4.42 4.69 -11.40
C TYR A 49 -3.39 5.82 -11.41
N VAL A 50 -2.62 5.95 -12.49
CA VAL A 50 -1.61 7.01 -12.66
C VAL A 50 -2.26 8.38 -12.63
N SER A 51 -3.38 8.57 -13.32
CA SER A 51 -4.13 9.83 -13.30
C SER A 51 -4.58 10.22 -11.88
N SER A 52 -5.04 9.24 -11.10
CA SER A 52 -5.44 9.45 -9.70
C SER A 52 -4.25 9.81 -8.80
N LYS A 53 -3.09 9.16 -8.98
CA LYS A 53 -1.84 9.44 -8.26
C LYS A 53 -1.30 10.83 -8.60
N SER A 54 -1.24 11.18 -9.89
CA SER A 54 -0.76 12.48 -10.37
C SER A 54 -1.66 13.63 -9.91
N ARG A 55 -2.98 13.45 -9.92
CA ARG A 55 -3.93 14.41 -9.39
C ARG A 55 -3.71 14.63 -7.89
N MET A 56 -3.63 13.55 -7.11
CA MET A 56 -3.41 13.64 -5.66
C MET A 56 -2.08 14.31 -5.32
N ALA A 57 -1.00 14.02 -6.06
CA ALA A 57 0.29 14.68 -5.89
C ALA A 57 0.17 16.21 -6.07
N LYS A 58 -0.52 16.66 -7.12
CA LYS A 58 -0.80 18.09 -7.35
C LYS A 58 -1.65 18.69 -6.23
N GLU A 59 -2.68 17.99 -5.77
CA GLU A 59 -3.52 18.43 -4.65
C GLU A 59 -2.75 18.53 -3.32
N CYS A 60 -1.66 17.76 -3.16
CA CYS A 60 -0.74 17.85 -2.04
C CYS A 60 0.34 18.94 -2.19
N GLY A 61 0.34 19.71 -3.31
CA GLY A 61 1.34 20.73 -3.59
C GLY A 61 2.66 20.19 -4.15
N PHE A 62 2.69 18.95 -4.66
CA PHE A 62 3.90 18.35 -5.22
C PHE A 62 4.17 18.81 -6.66
N LYS A 63 5.45 18.94 -7.02
CA LYS A 63 5.89 18.86 -8.40
C LYS A 63 5.63 17.44 -8.91
N SER A 64 4.55 17.27 -9.70
CA SER A 64 4.17 15.98 -10.25
C SER A 64 4.61 15.88 -11.71
N VAL A 65 5.54 14.97 -11.99
CA VAL A 65 6.06 14.69 -13.33
C VAL A 65 5.56 13.32 -13.77
N GLN A 66 4.94 13.25 -14.94
CA GLN A 66 4.48 11.98 -15.52
C GLN A 66 5.23 11.70 -16.81
N HIS A 67 5.80 10.49 -16.90
CA HIS A 67 6.41 9.96 -18.10
C HIS A 67 5.53 8.83 -18.63
N THR A 68 5.00 9.02 -19.84
CA THR A 68 4.23 8.00 -20.56
C THR A 68 5.07 7.48 -21.69
N LEU A 69 5.45 6.22 -21.62
CA LEU A 69 6.29 5.56 -22.59
C LEU A 69 5.45 4.60 -23.45
N PRO A 70 5.75 4.44 -24.74
CA PRO A 70 5.05 3.50 -25.60
C PRO A 70 5.26 2.04 -25.15
N ALA A 71 4.36 1.14 -25.56
CA ALA A 71 4.43 -0.27 -25.19
C ALA A 71 5.70 -0.98 -25.72
N GLU A 72 6.27 -0.47 -26.80
CA GLU A 72 7.47 -0.97 -27.47
C GLU A 72 8.77 -0.49 -26.80
N THR A 73 8.69 0.28 -25.73
CA THR A 73 9.85 0.78 -24.97
C THR A 73 10.77 -0.38 -24.58
N ARG A 74 12.05 -0.23 -24.84
CA ARG A 74 13.05 -1.24 -24.49
C ARG A 74 13.45 -1.12 -23.03
N GLN A 75 13.94 -2.24 -22.46
CA GLN A 75 14.39 -2.31 -21.07
C GLN A 75 15.45 -1.24 -20.74
N GLU A 76 16.41 -1.04 -21.66
CA GLU A 76 17.50 -0.08 -21.49
C GLU A 76 17.01 1.37 -21.50
N GLU A 77 15.97 1.68 -22.27
CA GLU A 77 15.37 3.02 -22.34
C GLU A 77 14.64 3.35 -21.04
N LEU A 78 13.88 2.40 -20.50
CA LEU A 78 13.22 2.55 -19.21
C LEU A 78 14.25 2.67 -18.08
N ALA A 79 15.31 1.87 -18.08
CA ALA A 79 16.39 1.95 -17.11
C ALA A 79 17.13 3.29 -17.16
N ALA A 80 17.39 3.83 -18.38
CA ALA A 80 18.02 5.14 -18.57
C ALA A 80 17.14 6.28 -18.03
N LEU A 81 15.81 6.20 -18.22
CA LEU A 81 14.88 7.15 -17.62
C LEU A 81 14.94 7.11 -16.10
N VAL A 82 14.91 5.90 -15.49
CA VAL A 82 15.02 5.76 -14.03
C VAL A 82 16.34 6.33 -13.52
N ALA A 83 17.47 6.08 -14.22
CA ALA A 83 18.76 6.65 -13.86
C ALA A 83 18.74 8.20 -13.91
N THR A 84 18.11 8.80 -14.91
CA THR A 84 17.92 10.25 -15.01
C THR A 84 17.10 10.79 -13.83
N LEU A 85 15.99 10.13 -13.48
CA LEU A 85 15.15 10.52 -12.35
C LEU A 85 15.86 10.34 -11.00
N ASN A 86 16.69 9.32 -10.87
CA ASN A 86 17.54 9.13 -9.69
C ASN A 86 18.52 10.31 -9.50
N ALA A 87 19.09 10.83 -10.59
CA ALA A 87 20.03 11.95 -10.57
C ALA A 87 19.36 13.32 -10.40
N ASP A 88 18.06 13.45 -10.65
CA ASP A 88 17.33 14.73 -10.53
C ASP A 88 17.09 15.07 -9.04
N PRO A 89 17.73 16.13 -8.50
CA PRO A 89 17.53 16.54 -7.09
C PRO A 89 16.14 17.11 -6.81
N SER A 90 15.38 17.46 -7.83
CA SER A 90 14.00 17.95 -7.66
C SER A 90 12.97 16.81 -7.59
N ILE A 91 13.38 15.56 -7.79
CA ILE A 91 12.55 14.36 -7.67
C ILE A 91 12.93 13.61 -6.39
N HIS A 92 11.97 13.51 -5.48
CA HIS A 92 12.12 12.85 -4.18
C HIS A 92 11.48 11.47 -4.14
N GLY A 93 10.55 11.21 -5.05
CA GLY A 93 9.92 9.91 -5.21
C GLY A 93 9.81 9.50 -6.66
N ILE A 94 10.07 8.21 -6.94
CA ILE A 94 9.92 7.59 -8.25
C ILE A 94 8.96 6.42 -8.11
N LEU A 95 7.95 6.39 -8.96
CA LEU A 95 7.01 5.30 -9.08
C LEU A 95 7.00 4.78 -10.52
N VAL A 96 7.28 3.51 -10.71
CA VAL A 96 7.05 2.81 -11.98
C VAL A 96 5.77 1.99 -11.85
N GLN A 97 4.76 2.36 -12.64
CA GLN A 97 3.45 1.71 -12.56
C GLN A 97 3.49 0.28 -13.07
N LEU A 98 3.12 -0.66 -12.22
CA LEU A 98 3.00 -2.07 -12.56
C LEU A 98 1.55 -2.44 -12.96
N PRO A 99 1.37 -3.50 -13.77
CA PRO A 99 2.40 -4.31 -14.41
C PRO A 99 3.03 -3.62 -15.62
N LEU A 100 4.30 -3.95 -15.92
CA LEU A 100 4.92 -3.55 -17.18
C LEU A 100 4.46 -4.47 -18.32
N PRO A 101 4.33 -3.96 -19.56
CA PRO A 101 4.06 -4.80 -20.73
C PRO A 101 5.23 -5.73 -21.01
N LYS A 102 4.96 -6.94 -21.51
CA LYS A 102 6.02 -7.84 -21.97
C LYS A 102 6.67 -7.29 -23.24
N PRO A 103 7.99 -7.45 -23.44
CA PRO A 103 8.89 -8.33 -22.70
C PRO A 103 9.60 -7.69 -21.50
N LEU A 104 9.22 -6.49 -21.06
CA LEU A 104 9.88 -5.80 -19.95
C LEU A 104 9.86 -6.62 -18.65
N ASP A 105 11.02 -6.67 -18.00
CA ASP A 105 11.16 -7.21 -16.65
C ASP A 105 11.12 -6.07 -15.63
N SER A 106 10.12 -6.12 -14.73
CA SER A 106 9.93 -5.09 -13.71
C SER A 106 10.95 -5.16 -12.58
N GLU A 107 11.48 -6.33 -12.27
CA GLU A 107 12.38 -6.51 -11.11
C GLU A 107 13.66 -5.67 -11.23
N PRO A 108 14.46 -5.76 -12.31
CA PRO A 108 15.65 -4.91 -12.45
C PRO A 108 15.34 -3.41 -12.43
N ILE A 109 14.19 -3.02 -12.98
CA ILE A 109 13.76 -1.60 -13.00
C ILE A 109 13.48 -1.10 -11.59
N ILE A 110 12.70 -1.85 -10.81
CA ILE A 110 12.40 -1.49 -9.42
C ILE A 110 13.68 -1.42 -8.59
N GLN A 111 14.57 -2.40 -8.74
CA GLN A 111 15.82 -2.43 -8.00
C GLN A 111 16.83 -1.35 -8.43
N SER A 112 16.65 -0.72 -9.60
CA SER A 112 17.47 0.42 -10.06
C SER A 112 17.04 1.76 -9.48
N ILE A 113 15.85 1.86 -8.86
CA ILE A 113 15.41 3.05 -8.14
C ILE A 113 16.24 3.18 -6.86
N LEU A 114 16.80 4.37 -6.59
CA LEU A 114 17.50 4.62 -5.35
C LEU A 114 16.56 4.36 -4.15
N PRO A 115 17.00 3.63 -3.12
CA PRO A 115 16.14 3.27 -2.00
C PRO A 115 15.46 4.44 -1.31
N GLU A 116 16.11 5.59 -1.26
CA GLU A 116 15.57 6.84 -0.71
C GLU A 116 14.51 7.51 -1.60
N LYS A 117 14.41 7.11 -2.88
CA LYS A 117 13.42 7.56 -3.85
C LYS A 117 12.38 6.50 -4.20
N ASP A 118 12.54 5.27 -3.69
CA ASP A 118 11.60 4.16 -3.88
C ASP A 118 10.36 4.36 -2.98
N VAL A 119 9.50 5.28 -3.37
CA VAL A 119 8.33 5.67 -2.57
C VAL A 119 7.20 4.64 -2.57
N ASP A 120 7.26 3.64 -3.44
CA ASP A 120 6.37 2.47 -3.37
C ASP A 120 6.89 1.39 -2.40
N GLY A 121 8.17 1.52 -1.96
CA GLY A 121 8.78 0.68 -0.94
C GLY A 121 8.99 -0.77 -1.37
N LEU A 122 9.36 -1.00 -2.64
CA LEU A 122 9.45 -2.34 -3.23
C LEU A 122 10.88 -2.83 -3.41
N SER A 123 11.89 -1.98 -3.20
CA SER A 123 13.29 -2.38 -3.32
C SER A 123 13.69 -3.37 -2.23
N VAL A 124 14.62 -4.26 -2.56
CA VAL A 124 15.19 -5.22 -1.59
C VAL A 124 15.83 -4.50 -0.41
N VAL A 125 16.42 -3.33 -0.63
CA VAL A 125 17.01 -2.51 0.43
C VAL A 125 15.95 -2.03 1.42
N ASN A 126 14.82 -1.47 0.93
CA ASN A 126 13.74 -1.03 1.80
C ASN A 126 13.04 -2.21 2.49
N ALA A 127 12.87 -3.35 1.79
CA ALA A 127 12.37 -4.58 2.40
C ALA A 127 13.30 -5.08 3.52
N GLY A 128 14.61 -5.00 3.33
CA GLY A 128 15.62 -5.35 4.35
C GLY A 128 15.57 -4.40 5.55
N LYS A 129 15.45 -3.10 5.32
CA LYS A 129 15.28 -2.10 6.39
C LYS A 129 14.02 -2.36 7.21
N LEU A 130 12.89 -2.64 6.55
CA LEU A 130 11.65 -3.01 7.23
C LEU A 130 11.83 -4.27 8.08
N ALA A 131 12.47 -5.32 7.53
CA ALA A 131 12.71 -6.58 8.23
C ALA A 131 13.60 -6.43 9.46
N THR A 132 14.53 -5.47 9.44
CA THR A 132 15.43 -5.16 10.58
C THR A 132 14.88 -4.07 11.52
N GLY A 133 13.67 -3.56 11.26
CA GLY A 133 13.04 -2.51 12.07
C GLY A 133 13.59 -1.09 11.82
N ASP A 134 14.42 -0.89 10.78
CA ASP A 134 14.91 0.43 10.41
C ASP A 134 13.85 1.22 9.61
N LEU A 135 12.82 1.67 10.31
CA LEU A 135 11.79 2.55 9.75
C LEU A 135 12.23 4.01 9.66
N LYS A 136 13.36 4.37 10.30
CA LYS A 136 13.89 5.75 10.26
C LYS A 136 14.48 6.10 8.90
N THR A 137 15.11 5.15 8.24
CA THR A 137 15.73 5.35 6.92
C THR A 137 15.01 4.61 5.80
N GLY A 138 14.25 3.58 6.11
CA GLY A 138 13.46 2.82 5.14
C GLY A 138 12.17 3.52 4.70
N LEU A 139 11.72 3.20 3.50
CA LEU A 139 10.38 3.51 3.00
C LEU A 139 9.58 2.21 2.93
N VAL A 140 8.37 2.23 3.45
CA VAL A 140 7.54 1.03 3.56
C VAL A 140 6.57 0.94 2.39
N SER A 141 6.35 -0.26 1.88
CA SER A 141 5.34 -0.47 0.82
C SER A 141 3.99 0.15 1.20
N CYS A 142 3.40 0.90 0.26
CA CYS A 142 2.28 1.80 0.53
C CYS A 142 1.04 1.07 1.07
N THR A 143 0.65 -0.05 0.47
CA THR A 143 -0.58 -0.75 0.88
C THR A 143 -0.48 -1.38 2.27
N PRO A 144 0.62 -2.09 2.64
CA PRO A 144 0.80 -2.55 4.01
C PRO A 144 0.89 -1.42 5.04
N ALA A 145 1.60 -0.33 4.71
CA ALA A 145 1.66 0.84 5.57
C ALA A 145 0.27 1.43 5.84
N GLY A 146 -0.56 1.53 4.79
CA GLY A 146 -1.95 1.98 4.92
C GLY A 146 -2.83 1.03 5.75
N ALA A 147 -2.65 -0.28 5.60
CA ALA A 147 -3.35 -1.27 6.43
C ALA A 147 -2.92 -1.16 7.91
N MET A 148 -1.63 -0.92 8.16
CA MET A 148 -1.11 -0.73 9.51
C MET A 148 -1.69 0.51 10.20
N VAL A 149 -2.00 1.58 9.48
CA VAL A 149 -2.71 2.75 10.04
C VAL A 149 -4.07 2.36 10.62
N PHE A 150 -4.80 1.46 9.97
CA PHE A 150 -6.07 0.96 10.52
C PHE A 150 -5.86 0.14 11.79
N VAL A 151 -4.86 -0.73 11.79
CA VAL A 151 -4.52 -1.55 12.96
C VAL A 151 -4.17 -0.67 14.14
N ARG A 152 -3.29 0.33 13.95
CA ARG A 152 -2.89 1.28 15.00
C ARG A 152 -4.05 2.11 15.53
N ARG A 153 -4.94 2.57 14.66
CA ARG A 153 -6.14 3.31 15.08
C ARG A 153 -7.10 2.47 15.91
N THR A 154 -7.09 1.15 15.74
CA THR A 154 -7.96 0.23 16.45
C THR A 154 -7.34 -0.22 17.78
N HIS A 155 -6.03 -0.51 17.79
CA HIS A 155 -5.34 -1.17 18.91
C HIS A 155 -4.27 -0.32 19.59
N GLY A 156 -3.91 0.84 19.03
CA GLY A 156 -2.75 1.62 19.47
C GLY A 156 -1.45 1.21 18.77
N GLU A 157 -0.35 1.82 19.19
CA GLU A 157 0.99 1.60 18.58
C GLU A 157 1.64 0.28 19.03
N ASP A 158 1.35 -0.18 20.25
CA ASP A 158 1.89 -1.41 20.84
C ASP A 158 0.86 -2.53 20.75
N LEU A 159 1.18 -3.57 19.99
CA LEU A 159 0.35 -4.76 19.78
C LEU A 159 0.77 -5.94 20.64
N SER A 160 1.50 -5.70 21.75
CA SER A 160 1.94 -6.73 22.68
C SER A 160 0.79 -7.61 23.14
N GLY A 161 0.98 -8.92 23.09
CA GLY A 161 0.00 -9.93 23.49
C GLY A 161 -1.05 -10.26 22.43
N LEU A 162 -1.12 -9.54 21.29
CA LEU A 162 -2.04 -9.84 20.20
C LEU A 162 -1.43 -10.84 19.22
N ASN A 163 -2.25 -11.77 18.74
CA ASN A 163 -1.93 -12.70 17.67
C ASN A 163 -2.43 -12.12 16.35
N ALA A 164 -1.53 -11.96 15.39
CA ALA A 164 -1.85 -11.52 14.05
C ALA A 164 -1.64 -12.65 13.03
N VAL A 165 -2.62 -12.87 12.16
CA VAL A 165 -2.49 -13.81 11.04
C VAL A 165 -2.60 -13.03 9.73
N VAL A 166 -1.59 -13.18 8.88
CA VAL A 166 -1.57 -12.61 7.53
C VAL A 166 -1.73 -13.73 6.52
N ILE A 167 -2.86 -13.75 5.81
CA ILE A 167 -3.12 -14.69 4.72
C ILE A 167 -2.59 -14.07 3.43
N GLY A 168 -1.47 -14.59 2.95
CA GLY A 168 -0.74 -14.12 1.78
C GLY A 168 0.73 -13.85 2.12
N ARG A 169 1.63 -14.06 1.14
CA ARG A 169 3.08 -13.92 1.33
C ARG A 169 3.77 -13.23 0.15
N SER A 170 3.05 -12.35 -0.52
CA SER A 170 3.63 -11.55 -1.60
C SER A 170 4.67 -10.56 -1.06
N ASN A 171 5.64 -10.20 -1.89
CA ASN A 171 6.61 -9.15 -1.55
C ASN A 171 5.95 -7.76 -1.50
N LEU A 172 4.82 -7.59 -2.24
CA LEU A 172 4.09 -6.33 -2.30
C LEU A 172 3.26 -6.05 -1.04
N PHE A 173 2.75 -7.10 -0.37
CA PHE A 173 1.85 -6.90 0.77
C PHE A 173 2.11 -7.86 1.94
N GLY A 174 1.99 -9.18 1.74
CA GLY A 174 1.93 -10.13 2.87
C GLY A 174 3.17 -10.12 3.76
N LYS A 175 4.36 -10.16 3.16
CA LYS A 175 5.62 -10.09 3.91
C LYS A 175 5.82 -8.73 4.59
N PRO A 176 5.68 -7.57 3.89
CA PRO A 176 5.78 -6.27 4.55
C PRO A 176 4.77 -6.08 5.69
N MET A 177 3.52 -6.50 5.52
CA MET A 177 2.51 -6.39 6.57
C MET A 177 2.88 -7.21 7.81
N ALA A 178 3.38 -8.43 7.62
CA ALA A 178 3.84 -9.26 8.72
C ALA A 178 5.01 -8.63 9.49
N GLN A 179 5.95 -7.99 8.79
CA GLN A 179 7.05 -7.26 9.43
C GLN A 179 6.56 -6.03 10.19
N LEU A 180 5.61 -5.29 9.66
CA LEU A 180 5.02 -4.14 10.38
C LEU A 180 4.33 -4.56 11.68
N LEU A 181 3.55 -5.64 11.64
CA LEU A 181 2.89 -6.20 12.83
C LEU A 181 3.92 -6.71 13.85
N LEU A 182 4.97 -7.39 13.38
CA LEU A 182 6.06 -7.87 14.24
C LEU A 182 6.81 -6.70 14.90
N ASN A 183 7.13 -5.66 14.13
CA ASN A 183 7.81 -4.46 14.64
C ASN A 183 6.94 -3.68 15.65
N ALA A 184 5.61 -3.90 15.64
CA ALA A 184 4.68 -3.37 16.62
C ALA A 184 4.40 -4.35 17.79
N ASN A 185 5.24 -5.37 17.99
CA ASN A 185 5.19 -6.37 19.06
C ASN A 185 4.07 -7.42 18.96
N ALA A 186 3.38 -7.56 17.83
CA ALA A 186 2.44 -8.67 17.65
C ALA A 186 3.15 -10.01 17.48
N THR A 187 2.50 -11.10 17.93
CA THR A 187 2.88 -12.46 17.54
C THR A 187 2.29 -12.74 16.15
N VAL A 188 3.15 -12.97 15.14
CA VAL A 188 2.71 -13.01 13.74
C VAL A 188 2.82 -14.40 13.14
N THR A 189 1.74 -14.86 12.52
CA THR A 189 1.71 -16.03 11.65
C THR A 189 1.45 -15.63 10.20
N ILE A 190 2.33 -16.05 9.27
CA ILE A 190 2.10 -15.90 7.83
C ILE A 190 1.53 -17.21 7.31
N ALA A 191 0.29 -17.14 6.79
CA ALA A 191 -0.40 -18.28 6.19
C ALA A 191 -0.49 -18.12 4.66
N HIS A 192 -0.57 -19.24 3.93
CA HIS A 192 -0.57 -19.25 2.47
C HIS A 192 -1.22 -20.49 1.90
N SER A 193 -1.27 -20.64 0.59
CA SER A 193 -1.93 -21.75 -0.12
C SER A 193 -1.43 -23.18 0.23
N ARG A 194 -0.27 -23.28 0.91
CA ARG A 194 0.28 -24.55 1.38
C ARG A 194 0.11 -24.75 2.89
N THR A 195 -0.54 -23.82 3.59
CA THR A 195 -0.84 -23.94 5.02
C THR A 195 -1.93 -24.97 5.21
N LYS A 196 -1.68 -25.96 6.06
CA LYS A 196 -2.70 -26.96 6.47
C LYS A 196 -3.66 -26.31 7.45
N ASN A 197 -4.92 -26.73 7.42
CA ASN A 197 -5.97 -26.27 8.35
C ASN A 197 -6.06 -24.74 8.45
N LEU A 198 -6.04 -24.06 7.30
CA LEU A 198 -5.95 -22.60 7.23
C LEU A 198 -7.04 -21.91 8.07
N ALA A 199 -8.27 -22.39 8.05
CA ALA A 199 -9.37 -21.84 8.86
C ALA A 199 -9.06 -21.89 10.36
N GLU A 200 -8.46 -22.98 10.86
CA GLU A 200 -8.06 -23.14 12.26
C GLU A 200 -6.95 -22.13 12.64
N VAL A 201 -5.97 -21.94 11.76
CA VAL A 201 -4.93 -20.94 11.97
C VAL A 201 -5.53 -19.54 12.09
N CYS A 202 -6.49 -19.21 11.22
CA CYS A 202 -7.16 -17.91 11.23
C CYS A 202 -7.98 -17.65 12.51
N ARG A 203 -8.64 -18.68 13.06
CA ARG A 203 -9.43 -18.56 14.30
C ARG A 203 -8.62 -18.13 15.55
N ASN A 204 -7.30 -18.21 15.48
CA ASN A 204 -6.44 -17.76 16.58
C ASN A 204 -6.08 -16.27 16.50
N ALA A 205 -6.49 -15.57 15.43
CA ALA A 205 -6.08 -14.21 15.18
C ALA A 205 -6.95 -13.18 15.93
N ASP A 206 -6.32 -12.31 16.69
CA ASP A 206 -6.92 -11.06 17.17
C ASP A 206 -6.96 -10.03 16.02
N ILE A 207 -5.96 -10.10 15.12
CA ILE A 207 -5.86 -9.30 13.90
C ILE A 207 -5.71 -10.25 12.71
N LEU A 208 -6.72 -10.31 11.84
CA LEU A 208 -6.71 -11.12 10.63
C LEU A 208 -6.57 -10.24 9.40
N VAL A 209 -5.54 -10.47 8.60
CA VAL A 209 -5.28 -9.72 7.36
C VAL A 209 -5.39 -10.67 6.17
N ALA A 210 -6.31 -10.41 5.24
CA ALA A 210 -6.54 -11.22 4.05
C ALA A 210 -6.02 -10.52 2.79
N ALA A 211 -5.07 -11.15 2.07
CA ALA A 211 -4.40 -10.62 0.89
C ALA A 211 -4.00 -11.73 -0.09
N VAL A 212 -4.98 -12.45 -0.63
CA VAL A 212 -4.78 -13.64 -1.48
C VAL A 212 -5.38 -13.53 -2.87
N GLY A 213 -6.20 -12.50 -3.13
CA GLY A 213 -6.88 -12.31 -4.42
C GLY A 213 -7.90 -13.40 -4.73
N ARG A 214 -8.59 -13.92 -3.71
CA ARG A 214 -9.66 -14.92 -3.84
C ARG A 214 -10.96 -14.36 -3.30
N PRO A 215 -11.98 -14.17 -4.16
CA PRO A 215 -13.24 -13.57 -3.74
C PRO A 215 -13.87 -14.30 -2.56
N GLU A 216 -14.14 -13.57 -1.48
CA GLU A 216 -14.93 -14.02 -0.33
C GLU A 216 -14.48 -15.37 0.25
N MET A 217 -13.15 -15.66 0.20
CA MET A 217 -12.58 -16.91 0.68
C MET A 217 -12.68 -17.05 2.20
N VAL A 218 -12.45 -15.96 2.93
CA VAL A 218 -12.50 -15.94 4.40
C VAL A 218 -13.96 -15.85 4.84
N LYS A 219 -14.42 -16.87 5.58
CA LYS A 219 -15.79 -17.00 6.07
C LYS A 219 -15.89 -16.68 7.57
N ALA A 220 -17.09 -16.51 8.08
CA ALA A 220 -17.33 -16.19 9.49
C ALA A 220 -16.70 -17.22 10.43
N ASP A 221 -16.76 -18.50 10.09
CA ASP A 221 -16.19 -19.61 10.87
C ASP A 221 -14.65 -19.64 10.89
N TRP A 222 -13.98 -18.81 10.09
CA TRP A 222 -12.52 -18.62 10.13
C TRP A 222 -12.09 -17.51 11.08
N VAL A 223 -13.01 -16.68 11.54
CA VAL A 223 -12.71 -15.47 12.29
C VAL A 223 -12.98 -15.68 13.77
N LYS A 224 -12.00 -15.33 14.61
CA LYS A 224 -12.16 -15.28 16.05
C LYS A 224 -13.22 -14.23 16.41
N PRO A 225 -14.23 -14.55 17.22
CA PRO A 225 -15.18 -13.53 17.68
C PRO A 225 -14.48 -12.32 18.29
N GLY A 226 -14.84 -11.14 17.82
CA GLY A 226 -14.23 -9.89 18.27
C GLY A 226 -12.91 -9.51 17.58
N ALA A 227 -12.42 -10.27 16.60
CA ALA A 227 -11.20 -9.95 15.88
C ALA A 227 -11.34 -8.67 15.01
N THR A 228 -10.21 -8.04 14.74
CA THR A 228 -10.08 -7.00 13.71
C THR A 228 -9.72 -7.67 12.39
N VAL A 229 -10.51 -7.39 11.33
CA VAL A 229 -10.34 -7.99 10.01
C VAL A 229 -9.99 -6.93 8.98
N ILE A 230 -8.81 -7.06 8.37
CA ILE A 230 -8.31 -6.17 7.31
C ILE A 230 -8.36 -6.91 5.98
N ASP A 231 -9.29 -6.56 5.15
CA ASP A 231 -9.46 -7.12 3.80
C ASP A 231 -8.75 -6.25 2.76
N VAL A 232 -7.75 -6.82 2.11
CA VAL A 232 -6.93 -6.16 1.08
C VAL A 232 -7.32 -6.61 -0.33
N GLY A 233 -8.14 -7.65 -0.41
CA GLY A 233 -8.60 -8.21 -1.68
C GLY A 233 -9.33 -7.18 -2.53
N ILE A 234 -9.04 -7.17 -3.83
CA ILE A 234 -9.80 -6.41 -4.83
C ILE A 234 -10.12 -7.36 -5.98
N ASN A 235 -11.28 -7.97 -5.92
CA ASN A 235 -11.72 -8.97 -6.88
C ASN A 235 -12.93 -8.44 -7.66
N ARG A 236 -12.92 -8.62 -8.99
CA ARG A 236 -14.07 -8.34 -9.84
C ARG A 236 -14.87 -9.63 -10.02
N VAL A 237 -16.12 -9.62 -9.57
CA VAL A 237 -17.04 -10.74 -9.76
C VAL A 237 -18.23 -10.31 -10.61
N PRO A 238 -18.86 -11.22 -11.39
CA PRO A 238 -20.08 -10.91 -12.11
C PRO A 238 -21.17 -10.34 -11.20
N ALA A 239 -21.91 -9.36 -11.71
CA ALA A 239 -23.02 -8.72 -11.00
C ALA A 239 -24.25 -8.61 -11.93
N PRO A 240 -24.88 -9.74 -12.28
CA PRO A 240 -25.98 -9.78 -13.24
C PRO A 240 -27.18 -8.93 -12.79
N GLU A 241 -27.34 -8.72 -11.50
CA GLU A 241 -28.34 -7.82 -10.92
C GLU A 241 -28.17 -6.35 -11.32
N ARG A 242 -26.99 -5.98 -11.83
CA ARG A 242 -26.66 -4.61 -12.32
C ARG A 242 -26.75 -4.49 -13.84
N GLY A 243 -27.09 -5.57 -14.53
CA GLY A 243 -27.18 -5.68 -16.00
C GLY A 243 -26.15 -6.63 -16.59
N GLU A 244 -26.39 -7.04 -17.84
CA GLU A 244 -25.52 -7.98 -18.55
C GLU A 244 -24.07 -7.47 -18.66
N GLY A 245 -23.10 -8.34 -18.39
CA GLY A 245 -21.67 -8.03 -18.43
C GLY A 245 -21.18 -7.10 -17.32
N LYS A 246 -22.05 -6.67 -16.40
CA LYS A 246 -21.64 -5.84 -15.26
C LYS A 246 -20.92 -6.65 -14.18
N THR A 247 -20.02 -5.97 -13.48
CA THR A 247 -19.24 -6.54 -12.37
C THR A 247 -19.36 -5.69 -11.12
N ARG A 248 -19.11 -6.32 -9.97
CA ARG A 248 -18.92 -5.63 -8.69
C ARG A 248 -17.57 -5.97 -8.09
N LEU A 249 -17.06 -5.09 -7.24
CA LEU A 249 -15.86 -5.35 -6.46
C LEU A 249 -16.24 -6.03 -5.15
N VAL A 250 -15.48 -7.07 -4.81
CA VAL A 250 -15.55 -7.75 -3.51
C VAL A 250 -14.11 -7.98 -2.99
N GLY A 251 -13.99 -8.16 -1.69
CA GLY A 251 -12.73 -8.50 -1.06
C GLY A 251 -12.42 -10.00 -1.06
N ASP A 252 -11.40 -10.36 -0.29
CA ASP A 252 -11.07 -11.75 0.02
C ASP A 252 -11.90 -12.29 1.19
N VAL A 253 -12.61 -11.39 1.89
CA VAL A 253 -13.44 -11.71 3.05
C VAL A 253 -14.92 -11.66 2.65
N ALA A 254 -15.70 -12.63 3.09
CA ALA A 254 -17.17 -12.63 2.96
C ALA A 254 -17.76 -11.60 3.94
N PHE A 255 -17.77 -10.33 3.52
CA PHE A 255 -18.01 -9.16 4.36
C PHE A 255 -19.30 -9.27 5.19
N ALA A 256 -20.40 -9.71 4.56
CA ALA A 256 -21.71 -9.74 5.23
C ALA A 256 -21.69 -10.65 6.46
N GLU A 257 -21.20 -11.89 6.32
CA GLU A 257 -21.20 -12.85 7.43
C GLU A 257 -20.07 -12.58 8.44
N VAL A 258 -18.89 -12.10 7.97
CA VAL A 258 -17.76 -11.79 8.85
C VAL A 258 -18.06 -10.54 9.70
N SER A 259 -18.80 -9.58 9.19
CA SER A 259 -19.21 -8.41 9.97
C SER A 259 -20.13 -8.76 11.17
N GLU A 260 -20.74 -9.92 11.20
CA GLU A 260 -21.51 -10.37 12.38
C GLU A 260 -20.62 -10.90 13.51
N VAL A 261 -19.36 -11.24 13.22
CA VAL A 261 -18.42 -11.90 14.14
C VAL A 261 -17.26 -10.98 14.56
N ALA A 262 -16.75 -10.19 13.62
CA ALA A 262 -15.63 -9.28 13.85
C ALA A 262 -16.04 -8.09 14.75
N SER A 263 -15.10 -7.53 15.51
CA SER A 263 -15.31 -6.24 16.19
C SER A 263 -15.10 -5.06 15.24
N THR A 264 -14.15 -5.22 14.29
CA THR A 264 -13.76 -4.17 13.36
C THR A 264 -13.42 -4.82 12.01
N ILE A 265 -13.89 -4.21 10.90
CA ILE A 265 -13.67 -4.75 9.56
C ILE A 265 -13.51 -3.64 8.53
N THR A 266 -12.64 -3.86 7.53
CA THR A 266 -12.55 -2.99 6.35
C THR A 266 -13.51 -3.45 5.25
N PRO A 267 -14.26 -2.54 4.61
CA PRO A 267 -15.11 -2.88 3.45
C PRO A 267 -14.30 -2.92 2.15
N VAL A 268 -14.82 -3.63 1.16
CA VAL A 268 -14.33 -3.56 -0.23
C VAL A 268 -15.51 -3.29 -1.17
N PRO A 269 -15.48 -2.17 -1.90
CA PRO A 269 -14.48 -1.08 -1.93
C PRO A 269 -14.58 -0.12 -0.74
N GLY A 270 -13.56 0.72 -0.58
CA GLY A 270 -13.57 1.84 0.38
C GLY A 270 -12.79 1.60 1.69
N GLY A 271 -12.19 0.42 1.86
CA GLY A 271 -11.26 0.10 2.95
C GLY A 271 -9.82 0.45 2.60
N VAL A 272 -8.98 -0.57 2.35
CA VAL A 272 -7.52 -0.42 2.16
C VAL A 272 -7.14 0.35 0.89
N GLY A 273 -7.89 0.20 -0.21
CA GLY A 273 -7.54 0.80 -1.51
C GLY A 273 -7.22 2.30 -1.49
N PRO A 274 -8.05 3.17 -0.87
CA PRO A 274 -7.77 4.60 -0.75
C PRO A 274 -6.44 4.91 -0.03
N MET A 275 -6.02 4.07 0.91
CA MET A 275 -4.79 4.25 1.67
C MET A 275 -3.53 4.09 0.83
N THR A 276 -3.56 3.28 -0.23
CA THR A 276 -2.38 3.08 -1.09
C THR A 276 -1.90 4.40 -1.71
N ILE A 277 -2.82 5.22 -2.21
CA ILE A 277 -2.48 6.54 -2.77
C ILE A 277 -2.04 7.49 -1.65
N ALA A 278 -2.74 7.49 -0.52
CA ALA A 278 -2.39 8.35 0.60
C ALA A 278 -0.98 8.06 1.12
N MET A 279 -0.60 6.78 1.26
CA MET A 279 0.73 6.38 1.72
C MET A 279 1.82 6.63 0.67
N LEU A 280 1.51 6.59 -0.62
CA LEU A 280 2.45 7.03 -1.66
C LEU A 280 2.80 8.52 -1.49
N MET A 281 1.80 9.37 -1.21
CA MET A 281 2.05 10.79 -0.91
C MET A 281 2.83 10.95 0.39
N ALA A 282 2.50 10.16 1.43
CA ALA A 282 3.22 10.14 2.70
C ALA A 282 4.70 9.78 2.51
N ASN A 283 5.00 8.68 1.80
CA ASN A 283 6.38 8.28 1.52
C ASN A 283 7.15 9.36 0.73
N THR A 284 6.48 10.02 -0.23
CA THR A 284 7.12 11.07 -1.04
C THR A 284 7.49 12.29 -0.19
N VAL A 285 6.60 12.74 0.70
CA VAL A 285 6.91 13.86 1.59
C VAL A 285 7.95 13.50 2.65
N ILE A 286 7.94 12.25 3.14
CA ILE A 286 9.00 11.71 4.02
C ILE A 286 10.36 11.78 3.32
N ALA A 287 10.44 11.29 2.08
CA ALA A 287 11.67 11.32 1.29
C ALA A 287 12.18 12.76 1.08
N ALA A 288 11.29 13.69 0.76
CA ALA A 288 11.64 15.11 0.59
C ALA A 288 12.18 15.75 1.89
N HIS A 289 11.55 15.48 3.05
CA HIS A 289 12.04 15.96 4.34
C HIS A 289 13.44 15.41 4.65
N ARG A 290 13.66 14.10 4.43
CA ARG A 290 14.97 13.47 4.64
C ARG A 290 16.05 14.08 3.76
N THR A 291 15.75 14.32 2.48
CA THR A 291 16.68 14.99 1.54
C THR A 291 17.02 16.42 2.00
N ALA A 292 16.04 17.14 2.55
CA ALA A 292 16.24 18.48 3.11
C ALA A 292 16.90 18.48 4.51
N GLY A 293 17.27 17.32 5.08
CA GLY A 293 17.83 17.21 6.42
C GLY A 293 16.84 17.58 7.54
N GLN A 294 15.53 17.50 7.26
CA GLN A 294 14.48 17.82 8.22
C GLN A 294 13.83 16.55 8.77
N THR A 295 13.26 16.65 9.97
CA THR A 295 12.48 15.55 10.56
C THR A 295 11.23 15.29 9.74
N PRO A 296 11.03 14.06 9.24
CA PRO A 296 9.83 13.73 8.47
C PRO A 296 8.58 13.70 9.35
N PRO A 297 7.39 13.94 8.76
CA PRO A 297 6.12 13.78 9.45
C PRO A 297 5.86 12.30 9.80
N GLN A 298 5.04 12.07 10.81
CA GLN A 298 4.54 10.76 11.21
C GLN A 298 3.10 10.55 10.73
N PHE A 299 2.74 9.30 10.40
CA PHE A 299 1.45 8.93 9.85
C PHE A 299 0.83 7.73 10.55
#